data_8d50528086c752e6682a7e48d58f6b24
#
_entry.id   8d50528086c752e6682a7e48d58f6b24
#
_cell.length_a   1.000
_cell.length_b   1.000
_cell.length_c   1.000
_cell.angle_alpha   90.00
_cell.angle_beta   90.00
_cell.angle_gamma   90.00
#
_symmetry.space_group_name_H-M   'P 1'
#
loop_
_entity.id
_entity.type
_entity.pdbx_description
1 polymer ?
#
loop_
_entity_poly.entity_id
_entity_poly.type
_entity_poly.pdbx_seq_one_letter_code
_entity_poly.pdbx_strand_id
1 'polypeptide(L)'
;PRRGQQPCSIINACSHAPHNMAAPSQRINHEPTFLLAATPWRESSLWLEMFSRRYGRVAMLARSARKRQSELRGVLVPFVPVSASWYGAQELKTLHRAEWLGGWPQPQGRALFSGLYANELVLKLTAREDPHPALYDALHSVMAAIATEPNHVAALRRFEWALLTALGFAPDLQHDERGLPVEAAQTYWLRPEHPLLPLAEAAGLAAAEAAGVAVQGSTALQLAAGALSGGDALQEALKITRLLLDFRLPEGIKSRQILQQMQSFQTA
;
A
#
# COMPACT_ATOMS: atom_id res chain seq x y z
N PRO A 1 9.15 -9.46 -88.19
CA PRO A 1 10.41 -8.82 -87.92
C PRO A 1 10.47 -8.22 -86.52
N ARG A 2 11.45 -8.66 -85.84
CA ARG A 2 12.24 -7.96 -84.84
C ARG A 2 11.60 -7.76 -83.47
N ARG A 3 12.11 -8.56 -82.51
CA ARG A 3 13.17 -8.22 -81.56
C ARG A 3 12.63 -7.37 -80.41
N GLY A 4 12.87 -7.61 -79.23
CA GLY A 4 14.00 -8.15 -78.51
C GLY A 4 13.68 -8.28 -77.03
N GLN A 5 14.18 -9.26 -76.50
CA GLN A 5 15.22 -9.29 -75.47
C GLN A 5 14.89 -8.65 -74.13
N GLN A 6 14.78 -9.57 -73.21
CA GLN A 6 15.16 -9.56 -71.80
C GLN A 6 16.38 -8.71 -71.39
N PRO A 7 16.63 -8.48 -70.10
CA PRO A 7 16.81 -9.59 -69.12
C PRO A 7 16.33 -9.34 -67.67
N CYS A 8 16.17 -10.44 -67.06
CA CYS A 8 16.25 -10.79 -65.66
C CYS A 8 17.26 -9.98 -64.82
N SER A 9 16.85 -9.53 -63.64
CA SER A 9 17.74 -9.29 -62.53
C SER A 9 17.05 -9.67 -61.20
N ILE A 10 17.49 -10.79 -60.69
CA ILE A 10 17.24 -11.28 -59.34
C ILE A 10 18.04 -10.36 -58.43
N ILE A 11 17.38 -9.62 -57.58
CA ILE A 11 18.00 -8.97 -56.42
C ILE A 11 17.47 -9.65 -55.18
N ASN A 12 18.33 -10.46 -54.56
CA ASN A 12 18.21 -10.94 -53.21
C ASN A 12 18.06 -9.80 -52.25
N ALA A 13 16.86 -9.56 -51.77
CA ALA A 13 16.64 -8.74 -50.59
C ALA A 13 16.89 -9.61 -49.35
N CYS A 14 18.09 -9.54 -48.81
CA CYS A 14 18.36 -9.96 -47.43
C CYS A 14 17.43 -9.19 -46.49
N SER A 15 16.41 -9.88 -46.00
CA SER A 15 15.58 -9.39 -44.89
C SER A 15 16.47 -9.34 -43.63
N HIS A 16 16.98 -8.17 -43.34
CA HIS A 16 17.49 -7.87 -42.00
C HIS A 16 16.27 -7.80 -41.07
N ALA A 17 16.09 -8.83 -40.30
CA ALA A 17 15.19 -8.79 -39.14
C ALA A 17 15.63 -7.62 -38.25
N PRO A 18 14.69 -6.75 -37.80
CA PRO A 18 15.07 -5.69 -36.88
C PRO A 18 15.61 -6.35 -35.59
N HIS A 19 16.85 -6.06 -35.28
CA HIS A 19 17.40 -6.30 -33.95
C HIS A 19 16.44 -5.69 -32.95
N ASN A 20 15.86 -6.54 -32.12
CA ASN A 20 15.06 -6.17 -30.98
C ASN A 20 15.96 -5.35 -30.04
N MET A 21 16.01 -4.04 -30.26
CA MET A 21 16.66 -3.10 -29.35
C MET A 21 15.86 -3.16 -28.04
N ALA A 22 16.36 -3.94 -27.09
CA ALA A 22 15.88 -3.92 -25.74
C ALA A 22 15.81 -2.46 -25.28
N ALA A 23 14.66 -2.00 -24.84
CA ALA A 23 14.49 -0.66 -24.30
C ALA A 23 15.61 -0.41 -23.28
N PRO A 24 16.22 0.79 -23.26
CA PRO A 24 17.33 1.08 -22.36
C PRO A 24 16.90 0.76 -20.94
N SER A 25 17.68 -0.06 -20.24
CA SER A 25 17.35 -0.47 -18.87
C SER A 25 17.35 0.78 -18.01
N GLN A 26 16.16 1.24 -17.63
CA GLN A 26 16.02 2.41 -16.78
C GLN A 26 16.71 2.11 -15.45
N ARG A 27 17.76 2.84 -15.13
CA ARG A 27 18.46 2.78 -13.86
C ARG A 27 17.93 3.87 -12.94
N ILE A 28 17.45 3.47 -11.79
CA ILE A 28 17.00 4.37 -10.73
C ILE A 28 18.07 4.36 -9.64
N ASN A 29 18.43 5.53 -9.14
CA ASN A 29 19.44 5.66 -8.10
C ASN A 29 18.88 6.43 -6.90
N HIS A 30 19.26 5.97 -5.70
CA HIS A 30 18.99 6.64 -4.41
C HIS A 30 17.53 7.01 -4.18
N GLU A 31 16.61 6.12 -4.55
CA GLU A 31 15.18 6.33 -4.32
C GLU A 31 14.78 5.91 -2.91
N PRO A 32 14.07 6.77 -2.16
CA PRO A 32 13.53 6.41 -0.86
C PRO A 32 12.46 5.32 -0.99
N THR A 33 12.61 4.24 -0.24
CA THR A 33 11.71 3.08 -0.27
C THR A 33 11.49 2.50 1.12
N PHE A 34 10.37 1.78 1.29
CA PHE A 34 10.12 0.87 2.41
C PHE A 34 10.13 -0.58 1.92
N LEU A 35 10.72 -1.47 2.69
CA LEU A 35 10.59 -2.91 2.49
C LEU A 35 9.25 -3.38 3.06
N LEU A 36 8.31 -3.76 2.19
CA LEU A 36 7.01 -4.30 2.59
C LEU A 36 7.09 -5.78 2.93
N ALA A 37 7.75 -6.56 2.08
CA ALA A 37 7.92 -8.00 2.24
C ALA A 37 9.23 -8.49 1.61
N ALA A 38 9.79 -9.55 2.17
CA ALA A 38 10.95 -10.26 1.65
C ALA A 38 10.71 -11.77 1.70
N THR A 39 10.90 -12.44 0.57
CA THR A 39 10.73 -13.89 0.45
C THR A 39 12.03 -14.51 -0.05
N PRO A 40 12.51 -15.64 0.52
CA PRO A 40 13.65 -16.36 0.00
C PRO A 40 13.44 -16.73 -1.47
N TRP A 41 14.48 -16.46 -2.29
CA TRP A 41 14.48 -16.79 -3.70
C TRP A 41 15.75 -17.56 -4.05
N ARG A 42 15.60 -18.80 -4.52
CA ARG A 42 16.72 -19.73 -4.73
C ARG A 42 17.60 -19.83 -3.48
N GLU A 43 18.88 -20.19 -3.63
CA GLU A 43 19.77 -20.46 -2.51
C GLU A 43 20.20 -19.22 -1.71
N SER A 44 20.48 -18.10 -2.39
CA SER A 44 21.15 -16.95 -1.75
C SER A 44 20.47 -15.60 -1.95
N SER A 45 19.42 -15.54 -2.76
CA SER A 45 18.74 -14.29 -3.11
C SER A 45 17.46 -14.07 -2.29
N LEU A 46 16.93 -12.84 -2.35
CA LEU A 46 15.63 -12.48 -1.84
C LEU A 46 14.79 -11.86 -2.97
N TRP A 47 13.53 -12.23 -3.01
CA TRP A 47 12.48 -11.49 -3.70
C TRP A 47 11.93 -10.45 -2.74
N LEU A 48 11.96 -9.19 -3.14
CA LEU A 48 11.52 -8.06 -2.33
C LEU A 48 10.31 -7.40 -2.96
N GLU A 49 9.37 -6.99 -2.13
CA GLU A 49 8.34 -6.02 -2.46
C GLU A 49 8.72 -4.71 -1.76
N MET A 50 9.13 -3.72 -2.54
CA MET A 50 9.54 -2.40 -2.06
C MET A 50 8.46 -1.39 -2.41
N PHE A 51 8.21 -0.41 -1.54
CA PHE A 51 7.31 0.70 -1.81
C PHE A 51 8.10 1.99 -1.92
N SER A 52 8.09 2.58 -3.11
CA SER A 52 8.81 3.78 -3.48
C SER A 52 7.87 4.98 -3.55
N ARG A 53 8.37 6.13 -3.17
CA ARG A 53 7.60 7.37 -3.25
C ARG A 53 7.22 7.76 -4.68
N ARG A 54 8.13 7.58 -5.65
CA ARG A 54 7.95 7.99 -7.05
C ARG A 54 7.55 6.86 -7.99
N TYR A 55 7.77 5.61 -7.59
CA TYR A 55 7.58 4.45 -8.48
C TYR A 55 6.54 3.46 -7.95
N GLY A 56 5.87 3.78 -6.82
CA GLY A 56 4.89 2.89 -6.22
C GLY A 56 5.50 1.60 -5.70
N ARG A 57 4.76 0.51 -5.77
CA ARG A 57 5.23 -0.81 -5.34
C ARG A 57 6.06 -1.46 -6.43
N VAL A 58 7.30 -1.82 -6.12
CA VAL A 58 8.29 -2.38 -7.06
C VAL A 58 8.78 -3.73 -6.57
N ALA A 59 8.65 -4.75 -7.42
CA ALA A 59 9.23 -6.06 -7.16
C ALA A 59 10.71 -6.05 -7.53
N MET A 60 11.59 -6.50 -6.62
CA MET A 60 13.03 -6.50 -6.83
C MET A 60 13.68 -7.82 -6.44
N LEU A 61 14.66 -8.25 -7.21
CA LEU A 61 15.54 -9.36 -6.88
C LEU A 61 16.82 -8.83 -6.24
N ALA A 62 17.02 -9.11 -4.96
CA ALA A 62 18.27 -8.84 -4.26
C ALA A 62 19.18 -10.07 -4.34
N ARG A 63 20.11 -10.06 -5.29
CA ARG A 63 21.03 -11.17 -5.52
C ARG A 63 22.01 -11.31 -4.36
N SER A 64 22.27 -12.53 -3.94
CA SER A 64 23.22 -12.85 -2.86
C SER A 64 22.91 -12.19 -1.50
N ALA A 65 21.72 -11.62 -1.31
CA ALA A 65 21.34 -10.92 -0.08
C ALA A 65 21.35 -11.82 1.16
N ARG A 66 21.19 -13.15 0.99
CA ARG A 66 21.20 -14.13 2.09
C ARG A 66 22.59 -14.65 2.43
N LYS A 67 23.61 -14.36 1.60
CA LYS A 67 25.00 -14.76 1.92
C LYS A 67 25.46 -14.12 3.22
N ARG A 68 26.28 -14.84 3.99
CA ARG A 68 26.76 -14.39 5.31
C ARG A 68 27.49 -13.05 5.26
N GLN A 69 28.22 -12.78 4.19
CA GLN A 69 29.02 -11.56 3.97
C GLN A 69 28.24 -10.47 3.20
N SER A 70 26.92 -10.61 3.01
CA SER A 70 26.15 -9.63 2.27
C SER A 70 25.90 -8.37 3.11
N GLU A 71 26.32 -7.23 2.60
CA GLU A 71 26.01 -5.91 3.18
C GLU A 71 24.50 -5.65 3.26
N LEU A 72 23.70 -6.26 2.35
CA LEU A 72 22.27 -6.10 2.31
C LEU A 72 21.53 -6.69 3.52
N ARG A 73 22.15 -7.63 4.27
CA ARG A 73 21.50 -8.27 5.42
C ARG A 73 21.15 -7.31 6.55
N GLY A 74 21.97 -6.29 6.77
CA GLY A 74 21.73 -5.29 7.82
C GLY A 74 20.88 -4.10 7.34
N VAL A 75 20.70 -3.97 6.03
CA VAL A 75 20.01 -2.83 5.42
C VAL A 75 18.57 -3.18 5.02
N LEU A 76 18.35 -4.39 4.47
CA LEU A 76 17.03 -4.83 4.05
C LEU A 76 16.19 -5.30 5.25
N VAL A 77 15.83 -4.35 6.08
CA VAL A 77 14.97 -4.57 7.26
C VAL A 77 13.65 -3.81 7.08
N PRO A 78 12.51 -4.39 7.49
CA PRO A 78 11.22 -3.72 7.39
C PRO A 78 11.11 -2.52 8.35
N PHE A 79 10.14 -1.68 8.13
CA PHE A 79 9.68 -0.57 8.99
C PHE A 79 10.57 0.67 9.05
N VAL A 80 11.72 0.67 8.40
CA VAL A 80 12.61 1.84 8.28
C VAL A 80 12.83 2.20 6.81
N PRO A 81 13.02 3.48 6.49
CA PRO A 81 13.26 3.89 5.12
C PRO A 81 14.66 3.49 4.65
N VAL A 82 14.75 3.05 3.40
CA VAL A 82 15.97 2.61 2.72
C VAL A 82 16.13 3.38 1.43
N SER A 83 17.33 3.86 1.13
CA SER A 83 17.70 4.38 -0.19
C SER A 83 18.02 3.19 -1.09
N ALA A 84 17.17 2.92 -2.09
CA ALA A 84 17.38 1.82 -3.02
C ALA A 84 17.79 2.31 -4.41
N SER A 85 18.73 1.59 -5.03
CA SER A 85 19.08 1.77 -6.44
C SER A 85 18.85 0.46 -7.17
N TRP A 86 18.14 0.52 -8.30
CA TRP A 86 17.79 -0.68 -9.08
C TRP A 86 17.85 -0.42 -10.58
N TYR A 87 17.78 -1.48 -11.35
CA TYR A 87 17.70 -1.44 -12.80
C TYR A 87 16.87 -2.59 -13.35
N GLY A 88 16.43 -2.46 -14.58
CA GLY A 88 15.67 -3.47 -15.32
C GLY A 88 14.42 -2.89 -15.95
N ALA A 89 14.11 -3.35 -17.18
CA ALA A 89 12.90 -2.98 -17.91
C ALA A 89 11.70 -3.89 -17.61
N GLN A 90 11.97 -5.09 -17.05
CA GLN A 90 10.94 -6.06 -16.71
C GLN A 90 10.25 -5.70 -15.38
N GLU A 91 9.10 -6.28 -15.11
CA GLU A 91 8.37 -6.12 -13.85
C GLU A 91 9.26 -6.43 -12.62
N LEU A 92 10.01 -7.54 -12.67
CA LEU A 92 11.00 -7.85 -11.64
C LEU A 92 12.31 -7.11 -11.94
N LYS A 93 12.56 -6.07 -11.16
CA LYS A 93 13.80 -5.28 -11.22
C LYS A 93 14.95 -6.02 -10.52
N THR A 94 16.19 -5.60 -10.77
CA THR A 94 17.34 -6.07 -10.00
C THR A 94 17.80 -4.97 -9.05
N LEU A 95 17.77 -5.25 -7.75
CA LEU A 95 18.34 -4.37 -6.75
C LEU A 95 19.86 -4.32 -6.93
N HIS A 96 20.41 -3.13 -7.13
CA HIS A 96 21.83 -2.88 -7.29
C HIS A 96 22.49 -2.51 -5.97
N ARG A 97 21.87 -1.59 -5.23
CA ARG A 97 22.37 -1.06 -3.95
C ARG A 97 21.23 -0.70 -3.05
N ALA A 98 21.39 -0.89 -1.76
CA ALA A 98 20.51 -0.38 -0.74
C ALA A 98 21.35 0.20 0.40
N GLU A 99 20.91 1.33 0.93
CA GLU A 99 21.57 2.04 2.02
C GLU A 99 20.53 2.48 3.05
N TRP A 100 20.88 2.39 4.31
CA TRP A 100 20.02 2.85 5.37
C TRP A 100 19.99 4.39 5.38
N LEU A 101 18.77 4.95 5.40
CA LEU A 101 18.57 6.40 5.44
C LEU A 101 18.54 6.98 6.87
N GLY A 102 18.74 6.15 7.89
CA GLY A 102 18.45 6.53 9.26
C GLY A 102 16.98 6.27 9.60
N GLY A 103 16.51 6.86 10.69
CA GLY A 103 15.13 6.75 11.10
C GLY A 103 14.99 6.50 12.61
N TRP A 104 14.30 5.45 12.96
CA TRP A 104 13.89 5.09 14.32
C TRP A 104 14.24 3.63 14.64
N PRO A 105 14.20 3.24 15.91
CA PRO A 105 14.45 1.85 16.31
C PRO A 105 13.38 0.91 15.74
N GLN A 106 13.72 -0.35 15.60
CA GLN A 106 12.77 -1.38 15.17
C GLN A 106 11.65 -1.53 16.21
N PRO A 107 10.38 -1.54 15.79
CA PRO A 107 9.27 -1.74 16.69
C PRO A 107 9.30 -3.13 17.31
N GLN A 108 8.86 -3.25 18.55
CA GLN A 108 8.84 -4.51 19.31
C GLN A 108 7.44 -4.80 19.89
N GLY A 109 7.20 -6.04 20.26
CA GLY A 109 5.93 -6.45 20.86
C GLY A 109 4.73 -6.11 20.00
N ARG A 110 3.72 -5.44 20.56
CA ARG A 110 2.52 -5.04 19.83
C ARG A 110 2.79 -4.05 18.70
N ALA A 111 3.76 -3.16 18.85
CA ALA A 111 4.16 -2.21 17.82
C ALA A 111 4.67 -2.92 16.55
N LEU A 112 5.36 -4.05 16.69
CA LEU A 112 5.78 -4.90 15.57
C LEU A 112 4.58 -5.34 14.72
N PHE A 113 3.50 -5.80 15.36
CA PHE A 113 2.27 -6.20 14.63
C PHE A 113 1.58 -5.02 13.96
N SER A 114 1.63 -3.83 14.55
CA SER A 114 1.14 -2.62 13.91
C SER A 114 1.93 -2.26 12.64
N GLY A 115 3.25 -2.42 12.66
CA GLY A 115 4.10 -2.24 11.50
C GLY A 115 3.84 -3.29 10.41
N LEU A 116 3.72 -4.57 10.79
CA LEU A 116 3.36 -5.66 9.86
C LEU A 116 1.99 -5.40 9.23
N TYR A 117 1.03 -4.95 10.01
CA TYR A 117 -0.30 -4.59 9.54
C TYR A 117 -0.28 -3.47 8.50
N ALA A 118 0.44 -2.37 8.78
CA ALA A 118 0.54 -1.26 7.84
C ALA A 118 1.23 -1.69 6.53
N ASN A 119 2.31 -2.48 6.61
CA ASN A 119 2.97 -3.05 5.43
C ASN A 119 2.05 -3.98 4.64
N GLU A 120 1.28 -4.85 5.32
CA GLU A 120 0.36 -5.77 4.67
C GLU A 120 -0.76 -5.03 3.93
N LEU A 121 -1.29 -3.94 4.49
CA LEU A 121 -2.30 -3.11 3.83
C LEU A 121 -1.76 -2.51 2.52
N VAL A 122 -0.57 -1.90 2.56
CA VAL A 122 0.06 -1.36 1.34
C VAL A 122 0.30 -2.49 0.33
N LEU A 123 0.84 -3.62 0.77
CA LEU A 123 1.15 -4.75 -0.11
C LEU A 123 -0.09 -5.31 -0.82
N LYS A 124 -1.23 -5.38 -0.13
CA LYS A 124 -2.45 -5.98 -0.67
C LYS A 124 -3.28 -5.02 -1.51
N LEU A 125 -3.29 -3.73 -1.16
CA LEU A 125 -4.20 -2.77 -1.75
C LEU A 125 -3.58 -1.93 -2.87
N THR A 126 -2.24 -1.87 -3.01
CA THR A 126 -1.60 -1.11 -4.09
C THR A 126 -1.24 -1.99 -5.28
N ALA A 127 -1.34 -1.45 -6.49
CA ALA A 127 -0.79 -2.07 -7.69
C ALA A 127 0.73 -1.87 -7.77
N ARG A 128 1.41 -2.69 -8.58
CA ARG A 128 2.82 -2.47 -8.90
C ARG A 128 2.98 -1.32 -9.88
N GLU A 129 4.07 -0.59 -9.72
CA GLU A 129 4.46 0.53 -10.59
C GLU A 129 3.40 1.65 -10.66
N ASP A 130 2.53 1.74 -9.63
CA ASP A 130 1.54 2.78 -9.47
C ASP A 130 1.94 3.70 -8.30
N PRO A 131 2.45 4.92 -8.57
CA PRO A 131 2.98 5.80 -7.55
C PRO A 131 1.88 6.52 -6.76
N HIS A 132 1.98 6.45 -5.44
CA HIS A 132 1.14 7.16 -4.49
C HIS A 132 2.01 7.95 -3.49
N PRO A 133 2.53 9.15 -3.85
CA PRO A 133 3.43 9.90 -2.97
C PRO A 133 2.84 10.22 -1.60
N ALA A 134 1.57 10.63 -1.55
CA ALA A 134 0.88 10.92 -0.30
C ALA A 134 0.76 9.68 0.61
N LEU A 135 0.52 8.50 0.03
CA LEU A 135 0.50 7.25 0.77
C LEU A 135 1.89 6.87 1.30
N TYR A 136 2.95 7.11 0.51
CA TYR A 136 4.32 6.91 0.98
C TYR A 136 4.62 7.78 2.21
N ASP A 137 4.24 9.06 2.17
CA ASP A 137 4.44 10.01 3.26
C ASP A 137 3.59 9.61 4.50
N ALA A 138 2.38 9.10 4.31
CA ALA A 138 1.55 8.55 5.37
C ALA A 138 2.16 7.27 5.99
N LEU A 139 2.71 6.37 5.17
CA LEU A 139 3.42 5.17 5.64
C LEU A 139 4.66 5.57 6.45
N HIS A 140 5.43 6.53 5.97
CA HIS A 140 6.60 7.05 6.70
C HIS A 140 6.20 7.58 8.08
N SER A 141 5.15 8.40 8.14
CA SER A 141 4.65 9.00 9.39
C SER A 141 4.15 7.95 10.38
N VAL A 142 3.38 6.96 9.91
CA VAL A 142 2.87 5.91 10.80
C VAL A 142 3.99 4.99 11.28
N MET A 143 4.99 4.67 10.47
CA MET A 143 6.14 3.85 10.88
C MET A 143 6.97 4.55 11.96
N ALA A 144 7.20 5.86 11.83
CA ALA A 144 7.84 6.67 12.85
C ALA A 144 7.04 6.65 14.17
N ALA A 145 5.73 6.89 14.10
CA ALA A 145 4.86 6.87 15.29
C ALA A 145 4.83 5.49 15.98
N ILE A 146 4.72 4.40 15.21
CA ILE A 146 4.76 3.02 15.73
C ILE A 146 6.06 2.73 16.49
N ALA A 147 7.17 3.27 16.01
CA ALA A 147 8.48 3.01 16.61
C ALA A 147 8.79 3.91 17.82
N THR A 148 8.20 5.09 17.91
CA THR A 148 8.60 6.13 18.89
C THR A 148 7.51 6.49 19.89
N GLU A 149 6.23 6.26 19.56
CA GLU A 149 5.10 6.65 20.43
C GLU A 149 4.56 5.44 21.22
N PRO A 150 4.38 5.57 22.54
CA PRO A 150 3.76 4.52 23.34
C PRO A 150 2.32 4.20 22.91
N ASN A 151 1.59 5.21 22.42
CA ASN A 151 0.24 5.05 21.89
C ASN A 151 0.14 5.59 20.46
N HIS A 152 0.27 4.70 19.50
CA HIS A 152 0.22 5.02 18.07
C HIS A 152 -1.15 4.74 17.41
N VAL A 153 -2.21 4.54 18.22
CA VAL A 153 -3.55 4.19 17.68
C VAL A 153 -4.09 5.28 16.76
N ALA A 154 -3.96 6.55 17.16
CA ALA A 154 -4.40 7.66 16.32
C ALA A 154 -3.62 7.75 15.00
N ALA A 155 -2.31 7.49 15.03
CA ALA A 155 -1.47 7.45 13.84
C ALA A 155 -1.90 6.33 12.88
N LEU A 156 -2.25 5.15 13.41
CA LEU A 156 -2.80 4.05 12.61
C LEU A 156 -4.13 4.43 11.93
N ARG A 157 -5.05 5.08 12.65
CA ARG A 157 -6.33 5.53 12.06
C ARG A 157 -6.12 6.53 10.94
N ARG A 158 -5.22 7.51 11.15
CA ARG A 158 -4.85 8.48 10.09
C ARG A 158 -4.23 7.80 8.87
N PHE A 159 -3.35 6.83 9.09
CA PHE A 159 -2.74 6.06 8.00
C PHE A 159 -3.77 5.25 7.21
N GLU A 160 -4.65 4.52 7.90
CA GLU A 160 -5.72 3.75 7.25
C GLU A 160 -6.62 4.65 6.40
N TRP A 161 -6.99 5.81 6.93
CA TRP A 161 -7.79 6.78 6.20
C TRP A 161 -7.02 7.36 4.99
N ALA A 162 -5.75 7.72 5.15
CA ALA A 162 -4.91 8.18 4.06
C ALA A 162 -4.74 7.13 2.96
N LEU A 163 -4.60 5.85 3.32
CA LEU A 163 -4.54 4.73 2.40
C LEU A 163 -5.85 4.61 1.59
N LEU A 164 -6.99 4.58 2.27
CA LEU A 164 -8.30 4.50 1.62
C LEU A 164 -8.53 5.70 0.68
N THR A 165 -8.17 6.90 1.12
CA THR A 165 -8.29 8.14 0.32
C THR A 165 -7.38 8.11 -0.90
N ALA A 166 -6.11 7.74 -0.74
CA ALA A 166 -5.14 7.69 -1.83
C ALA A 166 -5.53 6.69 -2.93
N LEU A 167 -6.26 5.64 -2.57
CA LEU A 167 -6.73 4.60 -3.49
C LEU A 167 -8.17 4.85 -4.00
N GLY A 168 -8.81 5.93 -3.60
CA GLY A 168 -10.18 6.24 -4.01
C GLY A 168 -11.25 5.35 -3.37
N PHE A 169 -10.94 4.72 -2.23
CA PHE A 169 -11.87 3.85 -1.50
C PHE A 169 -12.57 4.55 -0.32
N ALA A 170 -12.10 5.74 0.05
CA ALA A 170 -12.72 6.52 1.09
C ALA A 170 -14.02 7.16 0.58
N PRO A 171 -15.15 7.00 1.28
CA PRO A 171 -16.36 7.75 0.97
C PRO A 171 -16.17 9.23 1.35
N ASP A 172 -17.01 10.09 0.79
CA ASP A 172 -17.12 11.47 1.26
C ASP A 172 -17.72 11.46 2.68
N LEU A 173 -16.97 11.98 3.64
CA LEU A 173 -17.42 12.14 5.02
C LEU A 173 -17.83 13.59 5.36
N GLN A 174 -17.84 14.48 4.36
CA GLN A 174 -18.21 15.89 4.53
C GLN A 174 -19.64 16.18 4.07
N HIS A 175 -20.18 15.33 3.19
CA HIS A 175 -21.53 15.47 2.66
C HIS A 175 -22.30 14.16 2.78
N ASP A 176 -23.60 14.25 2.94
CA ASP A 176 -24.53 13.12 2.94
C ASP A 176 -24.92 12.73 1.48
N GLU A 177 -25.75 11.71 1.33
CA GLU A 177 -26.22 11.22 0.02
C GLU A 177 -27.05 12.27 -0.75
N ARG A 178 -27.56 13.30 -0.08
CA ARG A 178 -28.29 14.41 -0.69
C ARG A 178 -27.37 15.59 -1.05
N GLY A 179 -26.06 15.44 -0.78
CA GLY A 179 -25.08 16.51 -0.97
C GLY A 179 -25.14 17.59 0.11
N LEU A 180 -25.84 17.35 1.23
CA LEU A 180 -25.90 18.29 2.35
C LEU A 180 -24.65 18.12 3.22
N PRO A 181 -24.12 19.21 3.80
CA PRO A 181 -22.99 19.13 4.72
C PRO A 181 -23.32 18.25 5.92
N VAL A 182 -22.36 17.40 6.32
CA VAL A 182 -22.48 16.55 7.51
C VAL A 182 -22.49 17.42 8.77
N GLU A 183 -23.50 17.24 9.59
CA GLU A 183 -23.67 17.93 10.86
C GLU A 183 -23.01 17.16 12.01
N ALA A 184 -22.15 17.83 12.78
CA ALA A 184 -21.37 17.19 13.86
C ALA A 184 -22.24 16.51 14.94
N ALA A 185 -23.46 17.04 15.19
CA ALA A 185 -24.37 16.56 16.21
C ALA A 185 -25.27 15.39 15.73
N GLN A 186 -25.27 15.11 14.44
CA GLN A 186 -26.10 14.03 13.86
C GLN A 186 -25.34 12.70 13.78
N THR A 187 -26.10 11.61 13.77
CA THR A 187 -25.58 10.25 13.52
C THR A 187 -25.93 9.84 12.11
N TYR A 188 -24.97 9.24 11.43
CA TYR A 188 -25.09 8.75 10.07
C TYR A 188 -24.85 7.25 9.99
N TRP A 189 -25.42 6.61 8.96
CA TRP A 189 -25.15 5.23 8.61
C TRP A 189 -24.13 5.19 7.48
N LEU A 190 -22.98 4.58 7.72
CA LEU A 190 -21.91 4.41 6.74
C LEU A 190 -21.96 3.00 6.16
N ARG A 191 -21.98 2.90 4.83
CA ARG A 191 -21.87 1.67 4.05
C ARG A 191 -20.70 1.76 3.09
N PRO A 192 -20.00 0.64 2.78
CA PRO A 192 -18.98 0.66 1.73
C PRO A 192 -19.60 1.10 0.38
N GLU A 193 -18.84 1.90 -0.36
CA GLU A 193 -19.23 2.41 -1.70
C GLU A 193 -20.49 3.30 -1.76
N HIS A 194 -21.03 3.69 -0.62
CA HIS A 194 -22.18 4.57 -0.56
C HIS A 194 -21.85 5.86 0.22
N PRO A 195 -22.49 6.98 -0.12
CA PRO A 195 -22.43 8.18 0.71
C PRO A 195 -22.99 7.96 2.12
N LEU A 196 -22.71 8.87 3.01
CA LEU A 196 -23.32 8.88 4.34
C LEU A 196 -24.83 9.07 4.25
N LEU A 197 -25.57 8.24 4.99
CA LEU A 197 -27.03 8.33 5.09
C LEU A 197 -27.41 8.76 6.51
N PRO A 198 -28.26 9.79 6.73
CA PRO A 198 -28.77 10.08 8.06
C PRO A 198 -29.36 8.85 8.72
N LEU A 199 -29.00 8.56 9.97
CA LEU A 199 -29.40 7.30 10.63
C LEU A 199 -30.92 7.11 10.70
N ALA A 200 -31.68 8.20 10.82
CA ALA A 200 -33.13 8.16 10.83
C ALA A 200 -33.72 7.56 9.52
N GLU A 201 -33.03 7.70 8.41
CA GLU A 201 -33.44 7.19 7.09
C GLU A 201 -32.94 5.75 6.85
N ALA A 202 -31.91 5.31 7.58
CA ALA A 202 -31.36 3.97 7.46
C ALA A 202 -32.35 2.86 7.91
N ALA A 203 -33.33 3.19 8.71
CA ALA A 203 -34.34 2.24 9.17
C ALA A 203 -35.20 1.64 8.05
N GLY A 204 -35.21 2.28 6.86
CA GLY A 204 -35.94 1.80 5.68
C GLY A 204 -35.10 0.91 4.75
N LEU A 205 -33.83 0.66 5.05
CA LEU A 205 -32.93 -0.13 4.19
C LEU A 205 -33.32 -1.62 4.19
N ALA A 206 -33.27 -2.24 3.02
CA ALA A 206 -33.43 -3.68 2.91
C ALA A 206 -32.30 -4.42 3.67
N ALA A 207 -32.58 -5.64 4.13
CA ALA A 207 -31.61 -6.43 4.92
C ALA A 207 -30.25 -6.63 4.20
N ALA A 208 -30.26 -6.70 2.87
CA ALA A 208 -29.03 -6.81 2.06
C ALA A 208 -28.20 -5.52 2.05
N GLU A 209 -28.82 -4.36 2.28
CA GLU A 209 -28.18 -3.05 2.30
C GLU A 209 -27.87 -2.56 3.73
N ALA A 210 -28.28 -3.33 4.74
CA ALA A 210 -28.13 -2.97 6.15
C ALA A 210 -26.71 -3.17 6.70
N ALA A 211 -25.78 -3.77 5.92
CA ALA A 211 -24.39 -3.96 6.34
C ALA A 211 -23.65 -2.62 6.39
N GLY A 212 -23.47 -2.08 7.58
CA GLY A 212 -22.83 -0.78 7.79
C GLY A 212 -22.52 -0.53 9.27
N VAL A 213 -22.12 0.69 9.57
CA VAL A 213 -21.85 1.15 10.94
C VAL A 213 -22.46 2.53 11.18
N ALA A 214 -22.98 2.74 12.38
CA ALA A 214 -23.40 4.06 12.82
C ALA A 214 -22.16 4.91 13.16
N VAL A 215 -22.14 6.16 12.71
CA VAL A 215 -21.03 7.09 12.85
C VAL A 215 -21.56 8.45 13.26
N GLN A 216 -20.95 9.06 14.27
CA GLN A 216 -21.22 10.44 14.64
C GLN A 216 -20.65 11.38 13.58
N GLY A 217 -21.42 12.41 13.21
CA GLY A 217 -20.94 13.41 12.24
C GLY A 217 -19.65 14.09 12.69
N SER A 218 -19.50 14.34 14.00
CA SER A 218 -18.25 14.88 14.56
C SER A 218 -17.04 13.97 14.29
N THR A 219 -17.19 12.66 14.42
CA THR A 219 -16.11 11.68 14.13
C THR A 219 -15.82 11.64 12.64
N ALA A 220 -16.85 11.62 11.79
CA ALA A 220 -16.71 11.65 10.34
C ALA A 220 -15.89 12.88 9.89
N LEU A 221 -16.24 14.07 10.37
CA LEU A 221 -15.54 15.31 10.05
C LEU A 221 -14.10 15.33 10.61
N GLN A 222 -13.86 14.85 11.83
CA GLN A 222 -12.52 14.71 12.38
C GLN A 222 -11.64 13.75 11.58
N LEU A 223 -12.19 12.62 11.15
CA LEU A 223 -11.48 11.65 10.34
C LEU A 223 -11.13 12.22 8.96
N ALA A 224 -12.08 12.87 8.29
CA ALA A 224 -11.86 13.55 7.02
C ALA A 224 -10.77 14.63 7.11
N ALA A 225 -10.72 15.38 8.22
CA ALA A 225 -9.72 16.40 8.48
C ALA A 225 -8.37 15.85 8.99
N GLY A 226 -8.25 14.54 9.26
CA GLY A 226 -7.05 13.94 9.86
C GLY A 226 -6.79 14.36 11.30
N ALA A 227 -7.78 14.95 11.99
CA ALA A 227 -7.67 15.59 13.30
C ALA A 227 -8.38 14.79 14.41
N LEU A 228 -8.32 13.47 14.37
CA LEU A 228 -8.95 12.58 15.35
C LEU A 228 -8.44 12.86 16.76
N SER A 229 -9.37 13.12 17.68
CA SER A 229 -9.10 13.37 19.09
C SER A 229 -10.16 12.72 19.98
N GLY A 230 -9.72 12.21 21.15
CA GLY A 230 -10.60 11.54 22.12
C GLY A 230 -10.76 10.03 21.85
N GLY A 231 -11.03 9.30 22.94
CA GLY A 231 -11.12 7.84 22.91
C GLY A 231 -12.30 7.32 22.06
N ASP A 232 -13.45 7.96 22.19
CA ASP A 232 -14.68 7.55 21.49
C ASP A 232 -14.55 7.74 19.97
N ALA A 233 -14.01 8.89 19.54
CA ALA A 233 -13.74 9.16 18.12
C ALA A 233 -12.75 8.17 17.53
N LEU A 234 -11.71 7.76 18.27
CA LEU A 234 -10.76 6.73 17.84
C LEU A 234 -11.40 5.35 17.71
N GLN A 235 -12.31 4.98 18.61
CA GLN A 235 -13.05 3.71 18.53
C GLN A 235 -14.03 3.71 17.36
N GLU A 236 -14.67 4.81 17.11
CA GLU A 236 -15.59 4.97 15.99
C GLU A 236 -14.83 4.96 14.64
N ALA A 237 -13.72 5.71 14.55
CA ALA A 237 -12.83 5.67 13.40
C ALA A 237 -12.29 4.25 13.13
N LEU A 238 -12.03 3.44 14.17
CA LEU A 238 -11.69 2.03 14.02
C LEU A 238 -12.82 1.23 13.35
N LYS A 239 -14.08 1.47 13.71
CA LYS A 239 -15.23 0.78 13.09
C LYS A 239 -15.33 1.17 11.61
N ILE A 240 -15.19 2.46 11.30
CA ILE A 240 -15.22 2.99 9.93
C ILE A 240 -14.14 2.33 9.07
N THR A 241 -12.88 2.48 9.47
CA THR A 241 -11.75 1.99 8.67
C THR A 241 -11.76 0.46 8.56
N ARG A 242 -12.20 -0.25 9.62
CA ARG A 242 -12.35 -1.70 9.58
C ARG A 242 -13.43 -2.14 8.58
N LEU A 243 -14.60 -1.52 8.60
CA LEU A 243 -15.68 -1.82 7.64
C LEU A 243 -15.18 -1.66 6.20
N LEU A 244 -14.54 -0.54 5.88
CA LEU A 244 -14.06 -0.24 4.54
C LEU A 244 -12.93 -1.17 4.09
N LEU A 245 -11.98 -1.47 5.00
CA LEU A 245 -10.87 -2.38 4.70
C LEU A 245 -11.32 -3.83 4.57
N ASP A 246 -12.22 -4.30 5.42
CA ASP A 246 -12.75 -5.68 5.36
C ASP A 246 -13.59 -5.88 4.09
N PHE A 247 -14.27 -4.86 3.61
CA PHE A 247 -14.97 -4.88 2.33
C PHE A 247 -13.99 -5.03 1.14
N ARG A 248 -12.83 -4.36 1.19
CA ARG A 248 -11.78 -4.44 0.14
C ARG A 248 -10.91 -5.70 0.23
N LEU A 249 -10.83 -6.31 1.40
CA LEU A 249 -9.98 -7.47 1.68
C LEU A 249 -10.81 -8.61 2.31
N PRO A 250 -11.72 -9.23 1.54
CA PRO A 250 -12.61 -10.29 2.05
C PRO A 250 -11.83 -11.52 2.52
N GLU A 251 -10.62 -11.76 2.01
CA GLU A 251 -9.71 -12.81 2.49
C GLU A 251 -9.11 -12.49 3.87
N GLY A 252 -9.35 -11.30 4.37
CA GLY A 252 -8.87 -10.81 5.66
C GLY A 252 -7.40 -10.35 5.67
N ILE A 253 -6.96 -9.92 6.84
CA ILE A 253 -5.62 -9.36 7.09
C ILE A 253 -4.89 -10.29 8.05
N LYS A 254 -3.81 -10.93 7.57
CA LYS A 254 -3.07 -11.98 8.32
C LYS A 254 -2.47 -11.46 9.61
N SER A 255 -1.87 -10.28 9.59
CA SER A 255 -1.28 -9.66 10.79
C SER A 255 -2.31 -9.44 11.90
N ARG A 256 -3.54 -9.05 11.54
CA ARG A 256 -4.66 -8.92 12.48
C ARG A 256 -5.10 -10.27 13.04
N GLN A 257 -5.21 -11.29 12.20
CA GLN A 257 -5.58 -12.65 12.61
C GLN A 257 -4.56 -13.24 13.59
N ILE A 258 -3.25 -13.09 13.30
CA ILE A 258 -2.18 -13.57 14.19
C ILE A 258 -2.22 -12.85 15.54
N LEU A 259 -2.42 -11.54 15.56
CA LEU A 259 -2.55 -10.78 16.80
C LEU A 259 -3.72 -11.25 17.65
N GLN A 260 -4.88 -11.53 17.05
CA GLN A 260 -6.05 -12.06 17.74
C GLN A 260 -5.78 -13.46 18.32
N GLN A 261 -5.14 -14.35 17.57
CA GLN A 261 -4.75 -15.66 18.06
C GLN A 261 -3.78 -15.56 19.25
N MET A 262 -2.78 -14.70 19.18
CA MET A 262 -1.85 -14.50 20.30
C MET A 262 -2.56 -13.99 21.57
N GLN A 263 -3.55 -13.13 21.43
CA GLN A 263 -4.34 -12.63 22.55
C GLN A 263 -5.17 -13.74 23.20
N SER A 264 -5.75 -14.64 22.41
CA SER A 264 -6.53 -15.77 22.93
C SER A 264 -5.67 -16.76 23.75
N PHE A 265 -4.40 -16.96 23.39
CA PHE A 265 -3.46 -17.79 24.17
C PHE A 265 -3.01 -17.14 25.48
N GLN A 266 -3.09 -15.83 25.63
CA GLN A 266 -2.74 -15.13 26.87
C GLN A 266 -3.88 -15.07 27.88
N THR A 267 -5.12 -15.35 27.45
CA THR A 267 -6.32 -15.33 28.28
C THR A 267 -6.82 -16.74 28.64
N ALA A 268 -6.21 -17.77 28.09
CA ALA A 268 -6.45 -19.19 28.43
C ALA A 268 -5.40 -19.69 29.43
#